data_c37a27c1a14f63b456734d169342e0f7
#
_entry.id   c37a27c1a14f63b456734d169342e0f7
#
_cell.length_a   1.000
_cell.length_b   1.000
_cell.length_c   1.000
_cell.angle_alpha   90.00
_cell.angle_beta   90.00
_cell.angle_gamma   90.00
#
_symmetry.space_group_name_H-M   'P 1'
#
loop_
_entity.id
_entity.type
_entity.pdbx_description
1 polymer ?
#
loop_
_entity_poly.entity_id
_entity_poly.type
_entity_poly.pdbx_seq_one_letter_code
_entity_poly.pdbx_strand_id
1 'polypeptide(L)' 'MEITITISKARVNRVRALAQEFTGRAPTEQQLKKFFEGDVKFLYSEFFDDCLEDSVEGFFG' A
#
# COMPACT_ATOMS: atom_id res chain seq x y z
N MET A 1 10.14 14.46 -20.04
CA MET A 1 10.18 13.00 -19.87
C MET A 1 9.32 12.62 -18.67
N GLU A 2 8.29 11.88 -18.92
CA GLU A 2 7.46 11.39 -17.84
C GLU A 2 8.04 10.10 -17.28
N ILE A 3 8.26 10.11 -15.98
CA ILE A 3 8.66 8.89 -15.30
C ILE A 3 7.40 8.36 -14.64
N THR A 4 6.84 7.35 -15.23
CA THR A 4 5.70 6.67 -14.63
C THR A 4 6.23 5.63 -13.66
N ILE A 5 6.08 5.91 -12.38
CA ILE A 5 6.47 4.94 -11.36
C ILE A 5 5.29 4.02 -11.14
N THR A 6 5.45 2.79 -11.57
CA THR A 6 4.39 1.79 -11.45
C THR A 6 4.72 0.85 -10.32
N ILE A 7 3.80 0.75 -9.36
CA ILE A 7 3.95 -0.18 -8.25
C ILE A 7 3.71 -1.59 -8.79
N SER A 8 4.59 -2.53 -8.45
CA SER A 8 4.45 -3.90 -8.90
C SER A 8 3.17 -4.53 -8.34
N LYS A 9 2.60 -5.46 -9.09
CA LYS A 9 1.41 -6.18 -8.61
C LYS A 9 1.67 -6.91 -7.31
N ALA A 10 2.88 -7.43 -7.13
CA ALA A 10 3.25 -8.13 -5.91
C ALA A 10 3.11 -7.21 -4.69
N ARG A 11 3.57 -5.97 -4.82
CA ARG A 11 3.48 -4.99 -3.72
C ARG A 11 2.04 -4.56 -3.48
N VAL A 12 1.27 -4.36 -4.54
CA VAL A 12 -0.17 -4.04 -4.41
C VAL A 12 -0.90 -5.17 -3.69
N ASN A 13 -0.64 -6.41 -4.07
CA ASN A 13 -1.26 -7.56 -3.43
C ASN A 13 -0.86 -7.67 -1.96
N ARG A 14 0.37 -7.32 -1.64
CA ARG A 14 0.86 -7.32 -0.26
C ARG A 14 0.11 -6.30 0.60
N VAL A 15 -0.07 -5.10 0.07
CA VAL A 15 -0.84 -4.06 0.76
C VAL A 15 -2.27 -4.54 1.01
N ARG A 16 -2.88 -5.13 0.00
CA ARG A 16 -4.24 -5.65 0.11
C ARG A 16 -4.34 -6.74 1.17
N ALA A 17 -3.39 -7.66 1.18
CA ALA A 17 -3.39 -8.75 2.15
C ALA A 17 -3.24 -8.24 3.58
N LEU A 18 -2.33 -7.29 3.80
CA LEU A 18 -2.15 -6.71 5.13
C LEU A 18 -3.36 -5.92 5.58
N ALA A 19 -3.95 -5.14 4.69
CA ALA A 19 -5.16 -4.39 5.01
C ALA A 19 -6.28 -5.33 5.43
N GLN A 20 -6.40 -6.46 4.75
CA GLN A 20 -7.41 -7.46 5.09
C GLN A 20 -7.14 -8.07 6.46
N GLU A 21 -5.89 -8.30 6.81
CA GLU A 21 -5.53 -8.83 8.12
C GLU A 21 -5.90 -7.87 9.24
N PHE A 22 -5.64 -6.57 9.04
CA PHE A 22 -5.90 -5.58 10.07
C PHE A 22 -7.38 -5.27 10.22
N THR A 23 -8.12 -5.22 9.12
CA THR A 23 -9.52 -4.81 9.14
C THR A 23 -10.51 -5.97 9.11
N GLY A 24 -10.05 -7.17 8.75
CA GLY A 24 -10.91 -8.32 8.57
C GLY A 24 -11.68 -8.30 7.26
N ARG A 25 -11.45 -7.29 6.42
CA ARG A 25 -12.13 -7.17 5.12
C ARG A 25 -11.14 -6.75 4.05
N ALA A 26 -11.36 -7.22 2.83
CA ALA A 26 -10.56 -6.76 1.71
C ALA A 26 -10.83 -5.26 1.49
N PRO A 27 -9.78 -4.45 1.30
CA PRO A 27 -9.97 -3.02 1.05
C PRO A 27 -10.65 -2.79 -0.30
N THR A 28 -11.43 -1.71 -0.38
CA THR A 28 -12.07 -1.33 -1.64
C THR A 28 -11.03 -0.68 -2.56
N GLU A 29 -11.36 -0.61 -3.85
CA GLU A 29 -10.49 0.06 -4.81
C GLU A 29 -10.27 1.52 -4.44
N GLN A 30 -11.30 2.18 -3.92
CA GLN A 30 -11.20 3.57 -3.49
C GLN A 30 -10.23 3.73 -2.32
N GLN A 31 -10.28 2.81 -1.37
CA GLN A 31 -9.36 2.83 -0.24
C GLN A 31 -7.92 2.61 -0.69
N LEU A 32 -7.71 1.65 -1.57
CA LEU A 32 -6.39 1.41 -2.13
C LEU A 32 -5.87 2.61 -2.91
N LYS A 33 -6.74 3.21 -3.71
CA LYS A 33 -6.38 4.38 -4.50
C LYS A 33 -5.95 5.53 -3.59
N LYS A 34 -6.71 5.80 -2.53
CA LYS A 34 -6.37 6.85 -1.58
C LYS A 34 -5.06 6.55 -0.87
N PHE A 35 -4.84 5.30 -0.53
CA PHE A 35 -3.59 4.89 0.10
C PHE A 35 -2.40 5.17 -0.81
N PHE A 36 -2.53 4.83 -2.09
CA PHE A 36 -1.46 5.05 -3.06
C PHE A 36 -1.30 6.50 -3.49
N GLU A 37 -2.31 7.33 -3.30
CA GLU A 37 -2.22 8.77 -3.58
C GLU A 37 -1.52 9.54 -2.47
N GLY A 38 -1.39 8.95 -1.28
CA GLY A 38 -0.71 9.58 -0.16
C GLY A 38 0.80 9.54 -0.30
N ASP A 39 1.50 9.64 0.82
CA ASP A 39 2.95 9.56 0.82
C ASP A 39 3.37 8.11 0.63
N VAL A 40 3.64 7.76 -0.61
CA VAL A 40 3.89 6.38 -1.00
C VAL A 40 5.36 6.13 -1.36
N LYS A 41 6.25 7.00 -0.95
CA LYS A 41 7.67 6.84 -1.27
C LYS A 41 8.21 5.49 -0.80
N PHE A 42 7.75 5.00 0.33
CA PHE A 42 8.19 3.72 0.85
C PHE A 42 7.82 2.56 -0.08
N LEU A 43 6.79 2.72 -0.91
CA LEU A 43 6.37 1.67 -1.83
C LEU A 43 7.40 1.39 -2.92
N TYR A 44 8.30 2.34 -3.14
CA TYR A 44 9.35 2.21 -4.16
C TYR A 44 10.73 1.98 -3.55
N SER A 45 10.80 1.95 -2.23
CA SER A 45 12.08 1.78 -1.56
C SER A 45 12.33 0.33 -1.18
N GLU A 46 13.57 0.03 -0.83
CA GLU A 46 13.93 -1.28 -0.30
C GLU A 46 13.38 -1.51 1.10
N PHE A 47 12.93 -0.44 1.75
CA PHE A 47 12.32 -0.51 3.08
C PHE A 47 10.81 -0.72 3.01
N PHE A 48 10.31 -1.15 1.87
CA PHE A 48 8.89 -1.37 1.66
C PHE A 48 8.28 -2.25 2.75
N ASP A 49 8.89 -3.40 3.03
CA ASP A 49 8.35 -4.34 4.02
C ASP A 49 8.40 -3.76 5.44
N ASP A 50 9.44 -2.99 5.74
CA ASP A 50 9.60 -2.41 7.07
C ASP A 50 8.57 -1.33 7.37
N CYS A 51 8.24 -0.54 6.35
CA CYS A 51 7.31 0.58 6.51
C CYS A 51 5.86 0.18 6.26
N LEU A 52 5.65 -0.92 5.56
CA LEU A 52 4.32 -1.31 5.10
C LEU A 52 3.34 -1.55 6.24
N GLU A 53 3.75 -2.31 7.25
CA GLU A 53 2.88 -2.63 8.38
C GLU A 53 2.38 -1.37 9.08
N ASP A 54 3.30 -0.47 9.40
CA ASP A 54 2.94 0.77 10.10
C ASP A 54 2.02 1.63 9.25
N SER A 55 2.31 1.73 7.96
CA SER A 55 1.51 2.56 7.05
C SER A 55 0.12 1.99 6.85
N VAL A 56 0.01 0.68 6.67
CA VAL A 56 -1.28 0.01 6.49
C VAL A 56 -2.09 0.10 7.77
N GLU A 57 -1.47 -0.16 8.91
CA GLU A 57 -2.14 -0.06 10.20
C GLU A 57 -2.66 1.36 10.44
N GLY A 58 -1.85 2.37 10.13
CA GLY A 58 -2.26 3.75 10.32
C GLY A 58 -3.35 4.21 9.36
N PHE A 59 -3.43 3.63 8.18
CA PHE A 59 -4.41 4.03 7.18
C PHE A 59 -5.70 3.21 7.25
N PHE A 60 -5.58 1.90 7.34
CA PHE A 60 -6.74 1.00 7.30
C PHE A 60 -7.22 0.58 8.68
N GLY A 61 -6.32 0.51 9.62
CA GLY A 61 -6.62 0.12 10.99
C GLY A 61 -7.00 1.32 11.81
#